data_1a6f47d55ba0d644ae5ef6ddf2a14920
#
_entry.id   1a6f47d55ba0d644ae5ef6ddf2a14920
#
_cell.length_a   1.000
_cell.length_b   1.000
_cell.length_c   1.000
_cell.angle_alpha   90.00
_cell.angle_beta   90.00
_cell.angle_gamma   90.00
#
_symmetry.space_group_name_H-M   'P 1'
#
loop_
_entity.id
_entity.type
_entity.pdbx_description
1 polymer ?
#
loop_
_entity_poly.entity_id
_entity_poly.type
_entity_poly.pdbx_seq_one_letter_code
_entity_poly.pdbx_strand_id
1 'polypeptide(L)'
;KLLPRDIAVQHVEPVADDMHARFSAKSRTYHYYVHLDKNPFLRSYSWQVYGNPDFELMNRAARVLMEYKDFTSFSKVNTDTKTNDCTITEARWDRVGEDQWRFTVTANRFLRNMVRAIVGTLMEVGRGRMTIEQLRSVIEAKDRCRAGDSVPGNALFLVEVLY
;
A
#
# COMPACT_ATOMS: atom_id res chain seq x y z
N LYS A 1 9.68 -28.04 15.56
CA LYS A 1 9.61 -28.27 14.09
C LYS A 1 8.18 -28.49 13.59
N LEU A 2 7.19 -27.79 14.14
CA LEU A 2 5.78 -27.92 13.73
C LEU A 2 5.38 -26.92 12.65
N LEU A 3 6.10 -25.78 12.52
CA LEU A 3 5.80 -24.74 11.55
C LEU A 3 6.61 -24.91 10.24
N PRO A 4 6.05 -24.49 9.11
CA PRO A 4 6.79 -24.36 7.85
C PRO A 4 8.04 -23.48 8.00
N ARG A 5 9.00 -23.60 7.07
CA ARG A 5 10.28 -22.87 7.14
C ARG A 5 10.16 -21.36 6.98
N ASP A 6 9.06 -20.90 6.42
CA ASP A 6 8.73 -19.49 6.15
C ASP A 6 7.94 -18.83 7.29
N ILE A 7 7.68 -19.56 8.39
CA ILE A 7 7.00 -19.05 9.59
C ILE A 7 7.92 -19.14 10.79
N ALA A 8 8.21 -17.98 11.41
CA ALA A 8 8.95 -17.89 12.67
C ALA A 8 8.11 -17.17 13.72
N VAL A 9 7.84 -17.86 14.85
CA VAL A 9 7.21 -17.24 16.03
C VAL A 9 8.32 -16.64 16.88
N GLN A 10 8.26 -15.34 17.11
CA GLN A 10 9.23 -14.61 17.91
C GLN A 10 8.84 -14.57 19.39
N HIS A 11 7.54 -14.40 19.64
CA HIS A 11 7.00 -14.23 21.00
C HIS A 11 5.55 -14.69 21.06
N VAL A 12 5.12 -15.15 22.25
CA VAL A 12 3.73 -15.48 22.59
C VAL A 12 3.44 -14.90 23.97
N GLU A 13 2.38 -14.11 24.08
CA GLU A 13 1.96 -13.49 25.33
C GLU A 13 0.45 -13.59 25.55
N PRO A 14 -0.02 -13.64 26.79
CA PRO A 14 -1.43 -13.54 27.11
C PRO A 14 -1.96 -12.14 26.74
N VAL A 15 -3.18 -12.09 26.21
CA VAL A 15 -3.88 -10.85 25.90
C VAL A 15 -5.27 -10.88 26.56
N ALA A 16 -5.99 -9.74 26.56
CA ALA A 16 -7.36 -9.70 27.06
C ALA A 16 -8.27 -10.63 26.26
N ASP A 17 -9.26 -11.24 26.92
CA ASP A 17 -10.14 -12.28 26.35
C ASP A 17 -10.97 -11.77 25.15
N ASP A 18 -11.27 -10.48 25.12
CA ASP A 18 -12.01 -9.81 24.04
C ASP A 18 -11.09 -9.30 22.90
N MET A 19 -9.79 -9.49 22.99
CA MET A 19 -8.84 -9.04 21.98
C MET A 19 -9.02 -9.81 20.68
N HIS A 20 -9.16 -9.04 19.58
CA HIS A 20 -9.29 -9.59 18.23
C HIS A 20 -8.19 -9.05 17.32
N ALA A 21 -7.37 -9.93 16.72
CA ALA A 21 -6.21 -9.58 15.90
C ALA A 21 -6.51 -8.58 14.75
N ARG A 22 -7.74 -8.55 14.23
CA ARG A 22 -8.13 -7.61 13.17
C ARG A 22 -8.84 -6.37 13.70
N PHE A 23 -9.78 -6.54 14.65
CA PHE A 23 -10.66 -5.45 15.06
C PHE A 23 -10.08 -4.59 16.19
N SER A 24 -9.23 -5.18 17.06
CA SER A 24 -8.57 -4.41 18.12
C SER A 24 -7.36 -3.61 17.64
N ALA A 25 -6.85 -3.88 16.43
CA ALA A 25 -5.71 -3.16 15.90
C ALA A 25 -6.07 -1.72 15.55
N LYS A 26 -5.29 -0.75 16.06
CA LYS A 26 -5.45 0.69 15.89
C LYS A 26 -4.88 1.20 14.58
N SER A 27 -3.71 0.65 14.18
CA SER A 27 -3.09 0.98 12.89
C SER A 27 -2.34 -0.20 12.28
N ARG A 28 -2.09 -0.11 10.98
CA ARG A 28 -1.27 -1.05 10.20
C ARG A 28 -0.35 -0.24 9.30
N THR A 29 0.90 -0.70 9.17
CA THR A 29 1.87 -0.15 8.23
C THR A 29 2.22 -1.20 7.19
N TYR A 30 2.16 -0.81 5.94
CA TYR A 30 2.59 -1.62 4.81
C TYR A 30 3.80 -0.98 4.12
N HIS A 31 4.73 -1.84 3.68
CA HIS A 31 5.78 -1.49 2.75
C HIS A 31 5.50 -2.12 1.39
N TYR A 32 5.74 -1.36 0.33
CA TYR A 32 5.75 -1.87 -1.04
C TYR A 32 7.08 -1.53 -1.70
N TYR A 33 7.78 -2.56 -2.19
CA TYR A 33 9.13 -2.40 -2.75
C TYR A 33 9.11 -2.42 -4.26
N VAL A 34 9.89 -1.51 -4.87
CA VAL A 34 10.16 -1.48 -6.31
C VAL A 34 11.66 -1.37 -6.55
N HIS A 35 12.12 -1.90 -7.71
CA HIS A 35 13.48 -1.74 -8.20
C HIS A 35 13.45 -1.42 -9.69
N LEU A 36 14.45 -0.67 -10.16
CA LEU A 36 14.51 -0.17 -11.53
C LEU A 36 15.35 -1.12 -12.42
N ASP A 37 16.51 -1.52 -11.93
CA ASP A 37 17.40 -2.40 -12.66
C ASP A 37 17.04 -3.88 -12.50
N LYS A 38 17.36 -4.69 -13.51
CA LYS A 38 17.09 -6.13 -13.46
C LYS A 38 17.91 -6.80 -12.36
N ASN A 39 17.22 -7.34 -11.34
CA ASN A 39 17.84 -8.04 -10.23
C ASN A 39 17.12 -9.38 -9.94
N PRO A 40 17.75 -10.54 -10.27
CA PRO A 40 17.14 -11.85 -10.04
C PRO A 40 16.85 -12.17 -8.57
N PHE A 41 17.62 -11.58 -7.64
CA PHE A 41 17.45 -11.82 -6.19
C PHE A 41 16.24 -11.09 -5.60
N LEU A 42 15.77 -10.03 -6.24
CA LEU A 42 14.64 -9.23 -5.78
C LEU A 42 13.29 -9.68 -6.35
N ARG A 43 13.27 -10.56 -7.36
CA ARG A 43 12.04 -10.91 -8.10
C ARG A 43 10.85 -11.38 -7.25
N SER A 44 11.12 -11.99 -6.10
CA SER A 44 10.10 -12.54 -5.20
C SER A 44 9.63 -11.55 -4.15
N TYR A 45 10.33 -10.42 -3.97
CA TYR A 45 10.11 -9.48 -2.85
C TYR A 45 10.01 -8.02 -3.28
N SER A 46 10.17 -7.74 -4.57
CA SER A 46 10.12 -6.40 -5.12
C SER A 46 9.56 -6.44 -6.55
N TRP A 47 8.88 -5.39 -6.97
CA TRP A 47 8.38 -5.26 -8.33
C TRP A 47 9.40 -4.52 -9.19
N GLN A 48 9.84 -5.13 -10.28
CA GLN A 48 10.67 -4.45 -11.28
C GLN A 48 9.82 -3.46 -12.06
N VAL A 49 10.21 -2.19 -12.02
CA VAL A 49 9.54 -1.10 -12.74
C VAL A 49 10.43 -0.66 -13.89
N TYR A 50 9.89 -0.68 -15.11
CA TYR A 50 10.59 -0.19 -16.29
C TYR A 50 10.38 1.32 -16.43
N GLY A 51 11.41 1.99 -16.95
CA GLY A 51 11.48 3.44 -17.05
C GLY A 51 12.00 4.08 -15.76
N ASN A 52 11.91 5.39 -15.68
CA ASN A 52 12.39 6.16 -14.53
C ASN A 52 11.24 7.04 -14.01
N PRO A 53 10.34 6.48 -13.15
CA PRO A 53 9.25 7.27 -12.59
C PRO A 53 9.78 8.41 -11.71
N ASP A 54 9.10 9.55 -11.73
CA ASP A 54 9.42 10.69 -10.87
C ASP A 54 8.88 10.42 -9.43
N PHE A 55 9.75 9.91 -8.56
CA PHE A 55 9.40 9.62 -7.17
C PHE A 55 9.12 10.87 -6.35
N GLU A 56 9.69 12.03 -6.70
CA GLU A 56 9.38 13.30 -6.04
C GLU A 56 7.94 13.74 -6.37
N LEU A 57 7.53 13.61 -7.62
CA LEU A 57 6.15 13.85 -8.04
C LEU A 57 5.21 12.85 -7.36
N MET A 58 5.59 11.56 -7.27
CA MET A 58 4.83 10.53 -6.56
C MET A 58 4.70 10.85 -5.07
N ASN A 59 5.71 11.41 -4.42
CA ASN A 59 5.65 11.86 -3.03
C ASN A 59 4.68 13.03 -2.84
N ARG A 60 4.66 13.99 -3.76
CA ARG A 60 3.66 15.06 -3.73
C ARG A 60 2.25 14.51 -3.89
N ALA A 61 2.04 13.57 -4.80
CA ALA A 61 0.77 12.90 -5.00
C ALA A 61 0.35 12.05 -3.79
N ALA A 62 1.29 11.35 -3.15
CA ALA A 62 1.01 10.52 -1.97
C ALA A 62 0.48 11.32 -0.78
N ARG A 63 0.92 12.57 -0.59
CA ARG A 63 0.40 13.46 0.46
C ARG A 63 -1.08 13.75 0.31
N VAL A 64 -1.59 13.81 -0.92
CA VAL A 64 -3.01 14.02 -1.20
C VAL A 64 -3.89 12.94 -0.57
N LEU A 65 -3.39 11.69 -0.47
CA LEU A 65 -4.15 10.59 0.13
C LEU A 65 -4.53 10.87 1.59
N MET A 66 -3.74 11.64 2.33
CA MET A 66 -4.00 11.96 3.74
C MET A 66 -5.13 13.00 3.92
N GLU A 67 -5.56 13.66 2.84
CA GLU A 67 -6.63 14.65 2.85
C GLU A 67 -8.03 13.99 2.74
N TYR A 68 -8.10 12.70 2.39
CA TYR A 68 -9.33 11.97 2.10
C TYR A 68 -9.59 10.87 3.14
N LYS A 69 -10.85 10.43 3.20
CA LYS A 69 -11.29 9.32 4.05
C LYS A 69 -11.91 8.19 3.25
N ASP A 70 -12.71 8.49 2.24
CA ASP A 70 -13.39 7.49 1.42
C ASP A 70 -12.45 7.00 0.30
N PHE A 71 -12.05 5.73 0.38
CA PHE A 71 -11.15 5.07 -0.57
C PHE A 71 -11.86 4.05 -1.46
N THR A 72 -13.12 4.28 -1.78
CA THR A 72 -13.93 3.38 -2.65
C THR A 72 -13.23 3.11 -3.99
N SER A 73 -12.59 4.13 -4.60
CA SER A 73 -11.85 3.98 -5.86
C SER A 73 -10.65 3.01 -5.77
N PHE A 74 -10.19 2.67 -4.57
CA PHE A 74 -9.08 1.74 -4.36
C PHE A 74 -9.51 0.40 -3.76
N SER A 75 -10.80 0.22 -3.49
CA SER A 75 -11.34 -1.02 -2.94
C SER A 75 -11.63 -2.05 -4.03
N LYS A 76 -11.42 -3.33 -3.71
CA LYS A 76 -11.99 -4.39 -4.55
C LYS A 76 -13.51 -4.35 -4.44
N VAL A 77 -14.19 -4.44 -5.58
CA VAL A 77 -15.66 -4.49 -5.65
C VAL A 77 -16.18 -5.78 -4.97
N ASN A 78 -17.38 -5.73 -4.42
CA ASN A 78 -18.05 -6.86 -3.75
C ASN A 78 -17.28 -7.38 -2.53
N THR A 79 -17.02 -6.51 -1.59
CA THR A 79 -16.46 -6.86 -0.27
C THR A 79 -17.49 -6.58 0.83
N ASP A 80 -17.52 -7.44 1.87
CA ASP A 80 -18.43 -7.31 3.04
C ASP A 80 -17.98 -6.19 4.01
N THR A 81 -17.62 -5.03 3.49
CA THR A 81 -17.22 -3.88 4.30
C THR A 81 -18.40 -2.92 4.47
N LYS A 82 -18.68 -2.52 5.73
CA LYS A 82 -19.75 -1.57 6.04
C LYS A 82 -19.47 -0.16 5.49
N THR A 83 -18.20 0.25 5.47
CA THR A 83 -17.75 1.54 4.92
C THR A 83 -16.41 1.37 4.21
N ASN A 84 -16.10 2.27 3.28
CA ASN A 84 -14.81 2.35 2.61
C ASN A 84 -13.92 3.45 3.20
N ASP A 85 -14.27 3.92 4.42
CA ASP A 85 -13.51 4.95 5.11
C ASP A 85 -12.23 4.39 5.72
N CYS A 86 -11.13 5.05 5.44
CA CYS A 86 -9.80 4.79 6.00
C CYS A 86 -9.15 6.14 6.34
N THR A 87 -8.37 6.18 7.41
CA THR A 87 -7.57 7.36 7.76
C THR A 87 -6.11 7.03 7.54
N ILE A 88 -5.53 7.53 6.45
CA ILE A 88 -4.11 7.41 6.17
C ILE A 88 -3.36 8.46 6.96
N THR A 89 -2.37 8.05 7.75
CA THR A 89 -1.53 8.92 8.57
C THR A 89 -0.13 9.10 8.02
N GLU A 90 0.30 8.20 7.13
CA GLU A 90 1.58 8.26 6.44
C GLU A 90 1.44 7.68 5.04
N ALA A 91 2.04 8.35 4.04
CA ALA A 91 2.15 7.86 2.67
C ALA A 91 3.38 8.51 2.02
N ARG A 92 4.47 7.75 1.82
CA ARG A 92 5.70 8.29 1.24
C ARG A 92 6.56 7.23 0.55
N TRP A 93 7.33 7.69 -0.41
CA TRP A 93 8.38 6.93 -1.08
C TRP A 93 9.75 7.33 -0.54
N ASP A 94 10.55 6.34 -0.15
CA ASP A 94 11.93 6.49 0.27
C ASP A 94 12.85 5.69 -0.66
N ARG A 95 14.00 6.26 -0.99
CA ARG A 95 15.06 5.52 -1.64
C ARG A 95 15.76 4.65 -0.58
N VAL A 96 15.77 3.32 -0.79
CA VAL A 96 16.35 2.35 0.16
C VAL A 96 17.57 1.61 -0.39
N GLY A 97 17.94 1.87 -1.62
CA GLY A 97 19.12 1.35 -2.31
C GLY A 97 19.45 2.18 -3.54
N GLU A 98 20.45 1.82 -4.30
CA GLU A 98 20.88 2.58 -5.47
C GLU A 98 19.76 2.70 -6.52
N ASP A 99 19.10 1.60 -6.80
CA ASP A 99 17.99 1.46 -7.75
C ASP A 99 16.67 1.03 -7.08
N GLN A 100 16.61 1.06 -5.73
CA GLN A 100 15.49 0.53 -4.96
C GLN A 100 14.73 1.61 -4.21
N TRP A 101 13.40 1.52 -4.28
CA TRP A 101 12.48 2.42 -3.58
C TRP A 101 11.45 1.64 -2.78
N ARG A 102 11.01 2.24 -1.70
CA ARG A 102 9.99 1.70 -0.81
C ARG A 102 8.87 2.72 -0.61
N PHE A 103 7.65 2.30 -0.88
CA PHE A 103 6.47 3.03 -0.44
C PHE A 103 6.07 2.57 0.94
N THR A 104 6.01 3.49 1.89
CA THR A 104 5.48 3.28 3.24
C THR A 104 4.10 3.89 3.32
N VAL A 105 3.11 3.14 3.80
CA VAL A 105 1.76 3.63 4.04
C VAL A 105 1.21 3.09 5.34
N THR A 106 0.75 4.01 6.22
CA THR A 106 0.15 3.71 7.51
C THR A 106 -1.28 4.24 7.57
N ALA A 107 -2.21 3.40 8.02
CA ALA A 107 -3.60 3.79 8.22
C ALA A 107 -4.24 3.02 9.39
N ASN A 108 -5.37 3.54 9.90
CA ASN A 108 -6.20 2.83 10.90
C ASN A 108 -6.74 1.50 10.36
N ARG A 109 -7.00 1.39 9.07
CA ARG A 109 -7.41 0.16 8.36
C ARG A 109 -7.12 0.29 6.87
N PHE A 110 -7.14 -0.85 6.18
CA PHE A 110 -7.06 -0.91 4.72
C PHE A 110 -8.18 -1.76 4.15
N LEU A 111 -8.66 -1.36 2.99
CA LEU A 111 -9.59 -2.14 2.18
C LEU A 111 -8.85 -3.23 1.41
N ARG A 112 -9.59 -4.26 0.98
CA ARG A 112 -9.00 -5.31 0.15
C ARG A 112 -8.41 -4.73 -1.12
N ASN A 113 -7.14 -5.04 -1.40
CA ASN A 113 -6.38 -4.58 -2.57
C ASN A 113 -6.01 -3.08 -2.58
N MET A 114 -6.38 -2.31 -1.54
CA MET A 114 -6.24 -0.85 -1.50
C MET A 114 -4.79 -0.38 -1.74
N VAL A 115 -3.82 -0.89 -1.00
CA VAL A 115 -2.42 -0.46 -1.14
C VAL A 115 -1.89 -0.70 -2.56
N ARG A 116 -2.20 -1.85 -3.16
CA ARG A 116 -1.78 -2.18 -4.52
C ARG A 116 -2.40 -1.26 -5.58
N ALA A 117 -3.66 -0.86 -5.40
CA ALA A 117 -4.33 0.09 -6.29
C ALA A 117 -3.76 1.51 -6.11
N ILE A 118 -3.48 1.93 -4.87
CA ILE A 118 -2.81 3.21 -4.58
C ILE A 118 -1.45 3.27 -5.28
N VAL A 119 -0.61 2.26 -5.08
CA VAL A 119 0.74 2.22 -5.69
C VAL A 119 0.65 2.26 -7.21
N GLY A 120 -0.28 1.52 -7.82
CA GLY A 120 -0.49 1.55 -9.28
C GLY A 120 -0.90 2.93 -9.78
N THR A 121 -1.79 3.60 -9.07
CA THR A 121 -2.23 4.96 -9.42
C THR A 121 -1.11 5.99 -9.24
N LEU A 122 -0.34 5.92 -8.15
CA LEU A 122 0.84 6.76 -7.93
C LEU A 122 1.89 6.53 -9.03
N MET A 123 2.03 5.30 -9.52
CA MET A 123 2.94 4.98 -10.62
C MET A 123 2.52 5.64 -11.93
N GLU A 124 1.21 5.77 -12.20
CA GLU A 124 0.72 6.57 -13.36
C GLU A 124 1.08 8.05 -13.22
N VAL A 125 1.04 8.58 -12.00
CA VAL A 125 1.52 9.95 -11.72
C VAL A 125 3.02 10.07 -11.97
N GLY A 126 3.83 9.16 -11.41
CA GLY A 126 5.29 9.18 -11.58
C GLY A 126 5.75 9.01 -13.03
N ARG A 127 4.94 8.37 -13.87
CA ARG A 127 5.18 8.24 -15.31
C ARG A 127 4.66 9.42 -16.14
N GLY A 128 4.09 10.44 -15.49
CA GLY A 128 3.51 11.60 -16.18
C GLY A 128 2.23 11.32 -16.96
N ARG A 129 1.56 10.18 -16.72
CA ARG A 129 0.30 9.81 -17.37
C ARG A 129 -0.93 10.30 -16.61
N MET A 130 -0.76 10.75 -15.38
CA MET A 130 -1.80 11.29 -14.51
C MET A 130 -1.26 12.50 -13.76
N THR A 131 -2.04 13.60 -13.68
CA THR A 131 -1.70 14.73 -12.82
C THR A 131 -2.19 14.52 -11.39
N ILE A 132 -1.73 15.37 -10.45
CA ILE A 132 -2.21 15.33 -9.05
C ILE A 132 -3.70 15.69 -8.99
N GLU A 133 -4.18 16.60 -9.82
CA GLU A 133 -5.59 16.98 -9.92
C GLU A 133 -6.45 15.81 -10.44
N GLN A 134 -5.93 15.05 -11.41
CA GLN A 134 -6.60 13.84 -11.87
C GLN A 134 -6.63 12.75 -10.78
N LEU A 135 -5.57 12.60 -9.97
CA LEU A 135 -5.60 11.71 -8.80
C LEU A 135 -6.71 12.10 -7.81
N ARG A 136 -6.89 13.41 -7.53
CA ARG A 136 -8.01 13.89 -6.71
C ARG A 136 -9.35 13.48 -7.31
N SER A 137 -9.54 13.72 -8.60
CA SER A 137 -10.75 13.32 -9.33
C SER A 137 -11.00 11.81 -9.30
N VAL A 138 -9.94 10.99 -9.32
CA VAL A 138 -10.04 9.52 -9.16
C VAL A 138 -10.58 9.16 -7.78
N ILE A 139 -10.06 9.78 -6.71
CA ILE A 139 -10.51 9.51 -5.33
C ILE A 139 -11.98 9.90 -5.18
N GLU A 140 -12.34 11.10 -5.63
CA GLU A 140 -13.67 11.69 -5.52
C GLU A 140 -14.74 10.96 -6.34
N ALA A 141 -14.34 10.34 -7.44
CA ALA A 141 -15.25 9.58 -8.30
C ALA A 141 -15.84 8.33 -7.65
N LYS A 142 -15.21 7.80 -6.58
CA LYS A 142 -15.62 6.57 -5.88
C LYS A 142 -15.82 5.38 -6.83
N ASP A 143 -15.03 5.34 -7.89
CA ASP A 143 -15.10 4.33 -8.96
C ASP A 143 -13.73 3.64 -9.12
N ARG A 144 -13.71 2.32 -8.88
CA ARG A 144 -12.50 1.51 -8.99
C ARG A 144 -11.92 1.51 -10.42
N CYS A 145 -12.77 1.63 -11.43
CA CYS A 145 -12.36 1.62 -12.83
C CYS A 145 -11.55 2.86 -13.23
N ARG A 146 -11.62 3.94 -12.45
CA ARG A 146 -10.86 5.18 -12.70
C ARG A 146 -9.47 5.17 -12.05
N ALA A 147 -9.24 4.33 -11.07
CA ALA A 147 -7.92 4.17 -10.46
C ALA A 147 -7.00 3.32 -11.36
N GLY A 148 -5.71 3.48 -11.17
CA GLY A 148 -4.70 2.67 -11.85
C GLY A 148 -4.80 1.17 -11.53
N ASP A 149 -4.18 0.35 -12.35
CA ASP A 149 -4.13 -1.10 -12.17
C ASP A 149 -3.49 -1.49 -10.84
N SER A 150 -3.93 -2.60 -10.29
CA SER A 150 -3.33 -3.14 -9.07
C SER A 150 -1.98 -3.77 -9.37
N VAL A 151 -0.94 -3.24 -8.76
CA VAL A 151 0.43 -3.75 -8.92
C VAL A 151 0.62 -5.15 -8.32
N PRO A 152 1.68 -5.89 -8.67
CA PRO A 152 1.93 -7.26 -8.17
C PRO A 152 1.95 -7.36 -6.65
N GLY A 153 1.44 -8.47 -6.10
CA GLY A 153 1.31 -8.65 -4.65
C GLY A 153 2.58 -9.14 -3.95
N ASN A 154 3.54 -9.69 -4.68
CA ASN A 154 4.80 -10.24 -4.13
C ASN A 154 5.71 -9.18 -3.47
N ALA A 155 5.50 -7.91 -3.81
CA ALA A 155 6.27 -6.78 -3.29
C ALA A 155 5.61 -6.06 -2.10
N LEU A 156 4.44 -6.55 -1.63
CA LEU A 156 3.66 -5.94 -0.55
C LEU A 156 3.87 -6.70 0.76
N PHE A 157 4.24 -5.97 1.81
CA PHE A 157 4.51 -6.52 3.15
C PHE A 157 3.73 -5.75 4.22
N LEU A 158 3.00 -6.45 5.08
CA LEU A 158 2.51 -5.92 6.34
C LEU A 158 3.67 -5.96 7.33
N VAL A 159 4.17 -4.80 7.75
CA VAL A 159 5.39 -4.69 8.57
C VAL A 159 5.12 -4.34 10.02
N GLU A 160 3.97 -3.74 10.29
CA GLU A 160 3.61 -3.35 11.65
C GLU A 160 2.09 -3.38 11.84
N VAL A 161 1.66 -3.84 13.00
CA VAL A 161 0.29 -3.74 13.50
C VAL A 161 0.35 -3.23 14.93
N LEU A 162 -0.28 -2.08 15.21
CA LEU A 162 -0.40 -1.53 16.56
C LEU A 162 -1.77 -1.86 17.16
N TYR A 163 -1.77 -2.30 18.41
CA TYR A 163 -2.95 -2.65 19.20
C TYR A 163 -3.24 -1.65 20.32
#